data_4f9cbcc88703530735379850e5cd25c7
#
_entry.id   4f9cbcc88703530735379850e5cd25c7
#
_cell.length_a   1.000
_cell.length_b   1.000
_cell.length_c   1.000
_cell.angle_alpha   90.00
_cell.angle_beta   90.00
_cell.angle_gamma   90.00
#
_symmetry.space_group_name_H-M   'P 1'
#
loop_
_entity.id
_entity.type
_entity.pdbx_description
1 polymer ?
#
loop_
_entity_poly.entity_id
_entity_poly.type
_entity_poly.pdbx_seq_one_letter_code
_entity_poly.pdbx_strand_id
1 'polypeptide(L)'
;LFSAPTAFRAIKKQDPEAELLAKYDVSSLERLFLAGERLDPATYEWLQDKTGLPVIDHWWQTETGWAIACNPVGIEQLPTKAGSATVPKPGYQVHILYVDGSQCEANEQGVVAVKLQLPPGCLTTIWGNAERFKQSYLSQYKGYYLSGDGGYINEDGYLFIMGRIDDVINVAGHRLSTGEMEEVVAAHPSVAECAVFASKDNLKGQVPVAMVVTKEGCAKQDNEIADEIRASIRAQIGAIACLQTIQVVERLPKTRSGKILRKNLRQLVDGEQIQVPSTIEDPSVIEEIQAQWQSFSR
;
A
#
# COMPACT_ATOMS: atom_id res chain seq x y z
N LEU A 1 19.61 8.57 -2.73
CA LEU A 1 18.35 9.17 -3.17
C LEU A 1 17.21 8.71 -2.28
N PHE A 2 16.30 9.63 -1.88
CA PHE A 2 15.07 9.32 -1.13
C PHE A 2 13.86 9.76 -1.94
N SER A 3 12.86 8.88 -2.14
CA SER A 3 11.66 9.17 -2.91
C SER A 3 10.48 8.28 -2.49
N ALA A 4 9.33 8.46 -3.15
CA ALA A 4 8.17 7.60 -2.99
C ALA A 4 8.12 6.50 -4.06
N PRO A 5 7.58 5.31 -3.77
CA PRO A 5 7.35 4.25 -4.76
C PRO A 5 6.57 4.71 -5.99
N THR A 6 5.57 5.59 -5.80
CA THR A 6 4.79 6.17 -6.91
C THR A 6 5.65 6.88 -7.95
N ALA A 7 6.70 7.61 -7.53
CA ALA A 7 7.59 8.29 -8.47
C ALA A 7 8.31 7.28 -9.37
N PHE A 8 8.78 6.19 -8.79
CA PHE A 8 9.46 5.14 -9.55
C PHE A 8 8.51 4.31 -10.41
N ARG A 9 7.27 4.08 -9.97
CA ARG A 9 6.24 3.49 -10.83
C ARG A 9 5.93 4.36 -12.05
N ALA A 10 5.90 5.68 -11.88
CA ALA A 10 5.72 6.61 -12.99
C ALA A 10 6.91 6.56 -13.97
N ILE A 11 8.15 6.49 -13.46
CA ILE A 11 9.35 6.34 -14.29
C ILE A 11 9.30 4.99 -15.03
N LYS A 12 9.06 3.89 -14.32
CA LYS A 12 8.94 2.55 -14.91
C LYS A 12 7.87 2.48 -16.01
N LYS A 13 6.77 3.22 -15.83
CA LYS A 13 5.70 3.32 -16.85
C LYS A 13 6.20 3.95 -18.15
N GLN A 14 6.97 5.03 -18.04
CA GLN A 14 7.47 5.81 -19.18
C GLN A 14 8.76 5.24 -19.78
N ASP A 15 9.58 4.60 -18.99
CA ASP A 15 10.90 4.08 -19.36
C ASP A 15 11.15 2.70 -18.71
N PRO A 16 10.38 1.67 -19.12
CA PRO A 16 10.44 0.36 -18.49
C PRO A 16 11.83 -0.32 -18.60
N GLU A 17 12.58 -0.02 -19.65
CA GLU A 17 13.93 -0.54 -19.85
C GLU A 17 15.03 0.36 -19.28
N ALA A 18 14.67 1.48 -18.66
CA ALA A 18 15.58 2.47 -18.08
C ALA A 18 16.61 3.05 -19.09
N GLU A 19 16.19 3.22 -20.35
CA GLU A 19 17.06 3.77 -21.42
C GLU A 19 17.44 5.23 -21.14
N LEU A 20 16.56 5.99 -20.49
CA LEU A 20 16.85 7.37 -20.08
C LEU A 20 17.87 7.40 -18.94
N LEU A 21 17.74 6.49 -17.97
CA LEU A 21 18.69 6.37 -16.86
C LEU A 21 20.11 6.13 -17.36
N ALA A 22 20.27 5.28 -18.39
CA ALA A 22 21.56 4.96 -18.98
C ALA A 22 22.27 6.16 -19.63
N LYS A 23 21.57 7.29 -19.85
CA LYS A 23 22.14 8.52 -20.41
C LYS A 23 22.80 9.42 -19.35
N TYR A 24 22.64 9.10 -18.07
CA TYR A 24 23.12 9.93 -16.96
C TYR A 24 24.17 9.17 -16.15
N ASP A 25 25.17 9.91 -15.65
CA ASP A 25 26.10 9.37 -14.67
C ASP A 25 25.44 9.38 -13.28
N VAL A 26 25.04 8.19 -12.82
CA VAL A 26 24.48 7.97 -11.49
C VAL A 26 25.43 7.25 -10.54
N SER A 27 26.71 7.18 -10.87
CA SER A 27 27.74 6.46 -10.10
C SER A 27 27.93 6.99 -8.67
N SER A 28 27.50 8.23 -8.40
CA SER A 28 27.49 8.81 -7.05
C SER A 28 26.35 8.30 -6.16
N LEU A 29 25.35 7.62 -6.73
CA LEU A 29 24.27 7.03 -5.96
C LEU A 29 24.75 5.72 -5.32
N GLU A 30 24.59 5.59 -4.01
CA GLU A 30 24.95 4.39 -3.27
C GLU A 30 23.74 3.55 -2.90
N ARG A 31 22.59 4.18 -2.67
CA ARG A 31 21.36 3.54 -2.19
C ARG A 31 20.13 4.30 -2.64
N LEU A 32 19.03 3.57 -2.79
CA LEU A 32 17.69 4.12 -2.99
C LEU A 32 16.85 3.89 -1.73
N PHE A 33 16.31 4.96 -1.17
CA PHE A 33 15.44 4.93 0.00
C PHE A 33 14.02 5.30 -0.42
N LEU A 34 13.05 4.45 -0.12
CA LEU A 34 11.66 4.66 -0.49
C LEU A 34 10.76 4.69 0.75
N ALA A 35 9.73 5.52 0.72
CA ALA A 35 8.75 5.64 1.79
C ALA A 35 7.46 6.30 1.31
N GLY A 36 6.45 6.29 2.19
CA GLY A 36 5.18 6.99 2.00
C GLY A 36 4.02 6.09 1.61
N GLU A 37 4.32 4.99 0.95
CA GLU A 37 3.38 3.91 0.63
C GLU A 37 4.13 2.59 0.53
N ARG A 38 3.39 1.48 0.43
CA ARG A 38 4.01 0.16 0.26
C ARG A 38 4.81 0.09 -1.03
N LEU A 39 6.05 -0.35 -0.93
CA LEU A 39 6.88 -0.70 -2.08
C LEU A 39 6.52 -2.12 -2.53
N ASP A 40 5.87 -2.21 -3.68
CA ASP A 40 5.53 -3.50 -4.28
C ASP A 40 6.77 -4.24 -4.79
N PRO A 41 6.79 -5.60 -4.73
CA PRO A 41 7.92 -6.38 -5.17
C PRO A 41 8.34 -6.12 -6.61
N ALA A 42 7.40 -5.93 -7.52
CA ALA A 42 7.69 -5.72 -8.94
C ALA A 42 8.41 -4.38 -9.21
N THR A 43 8.11 -3.34 -8.43
CA THR A 43 8.84 -2.06 -8.48
C THR A 43 10.20 -2.18 -7.80
N TYR A 44 10.28 -2.87 -6.67
CA TYR A 44 11.54 -3.16 -5.98
C TYR A 44 12.53 -3.89 -6.89
N GLU A 45 12.10 -5.00 -7.50
CA GLU A 45 12.93 -5.83 -8.38
C GLU A 45 13.39 -5.07 -9.62
N TRP A 46 12.49 -4.28 -10.24
CA TRP A 46 12.83 -3.43 -11.37
C TRP A 46 13.90 -2.40 -11.00
N LEU A 47 13.76 -1.73 -9.85
CA LEU A 47 14.77 -0.76 -9.38
C LEU A 47 16.11 -1.41 -9.14
N GLN A 48 16.13 -2.57 -8.48
CA GLN A 48 17.35 -3.31 -8.20
C GLN A 48 18.03 -3.78 -9.48
N ASP A 49 17.27 -4.31 -10.45
CA ASP A 49 17.77 -4.75 -11.75
C ASP A 49 18.36 -3.59 -12.57
N LYS A 50 17.63 -2.47 -12.67
CA LYS A 50 18.04 -1.35 -13.54
C LYS A 50 19.12 -0.46 -12.92
N THR A 51 19.25 -0.42 -11.61
CA THR A 51 20.25 0.44 -10.94
C THR A 51 21.45 -0.32 -10.36
N GLY A 52 21.29 -1.60 -10.05
CA GLY A 52 22.29 -2.38 -9.30
C GLY A 52 22.45 -1.93 -7.84
N LEU A 53 21.61 -1.02 -7.34
CA LEU A 53 21.73 -0.42 -6.02
C LEU A 53 20.84 -1.11 -4.99
N PRO A 54 21.24 -1.13 -3.71
CA PRO A 54 20.34 -1.53 -2.63
C PRO A 54 19.10 -0.64 -2.58
N VAL A 55 17.93 -1.25 -2.66
CA VAL A 55 16.63 -0.60 -2.52
C VAL A 55 16.12 -0.83 -1.11
N ILE A 56 15.89 0.25 -0.38
CA ILE A 56 15.57 0.21 1.05
C ILE A 56 14.21 0.82 1.27
N ASP A 57 13.25 -0.01 1.68
CA ASP A 57 11.92 0.43 2.06
C ASP A 57 11.91 0.94 3.50
N HIS A 58 11.13 2.02 3.73
CA HIS A 58 10.94 2.65 5.04
C HIS A 58 9.49 2.60 5.42
N TRP A 59 9.17 1.94 6.52
CA TRP A 59 7.86 2.07 7.13
C TRP A 59 7.90 3.12 8.24
N TRP A 60 7.09 4.14 8.08
CA TRP A 60 6.95 5.25 9.01
C TRP A 60 5.58 5.89 8.92
N GLN A 61 5.28 6.76 9.88
CA GLN A 61 4.06 7.55 9.92
C GLN A 61 4.41 8.99 10.28
N THR A 62 3.56 9.94 9.93
CA THR A 62 3.70 11.35 10.36
C THR A 62 3.84 11.43 11.88
N GLU A 63 3.11 10.58 12.59
CA GLU A 63 3.07 10.46 14.05
C GLU A 63 4.41 10.01 14.65
N THR A 64 5.25 9.35 13.90
CA THR A 64 6.55 8.85 14.41
C THR A 64 7.73 9.71 14.01
N GLY A 65 7.52 10.70 13.11
CA GLY A 65 8.52 11.66 12.66
C GLY A 65 9.66 11.08 11.81
N TRP A 66 9.90 9.78 11.89
CA TRP A 66 10.89 9.04 11.12
C TRP A 66 10.55 7.54 11.08
N ALA A 67 11.39 6.76 10.39
CA ALA A 67 11.16 5.33 10.19
C ALA A 67 11.05 4.56 11.50
N ILE A 68 9.97 3.79 11.63
CA ILE A 68 9.78 2.77 12.66
C ILE A 68 10.59 1.53 12.30
N ALA A 69 10.57 1.14 11.02
CA ALA A 69 11.36 0.04 10.49
C ALA A 69 12.00 0.43 9.15
N CYS A 70 13.23 0.04 8.95
CA CYS A 70 13.97 0.04 7.69
C CYS A 70 15.28 -0.72 7.85
N ASN A 71 16.03 -0.91 6.76
CA ASN A 71 17.38 -1.44 6.84
C ASN A 71 18.29 -0.49 7.64
N PRO A 72 18.94 -0.93 8.73
CA PRO A 72 19.72 -0.07 9.63
C PRO A 72 21.14 0.22 9.08
N VAL A 73 21.26 0.66 7.84
CA VAL A 73 22.53 0.80 7.10
C VAL A 73 23.62 1.63 7.78
N GLY A 74 23.29 2.46 8.76
CA GLY A 74 24.26 3.20 9.55
C GLY A 74 24.90 2.38 10.70
N ILE A 75 24.35 1.20 10.98
CA ILE A 75 24.82 0.26 11.99
C ILE A 75 25.35 -0.99 11.29
N GLU A 76 24.46 -1.65 10.56
CA GLU A 76 24.74 -2.84 9.77
C GLU A 76 23.80 -2.86 8.56
N GLN A 77 24.33 -3.12 7.39
CA GLN A 77 23.49 -3.30 6.20
C GLN A 77 23.04 -4.76 6.10
N LEU A 78 21.78 -4.99 6.39
CA LEU A 78 21.14 -6.31 6.25
C LEU A 78 20.76 -6.58 4.79
N PRO A 79 20.62 -7.85 4.37
CA PRO A 79 20.02 -8.19 3.08
C PRO A 79 18.64 -7.55 2.93
N THR A 80 18.35 -6.95 1.79
CA THR A 80 17.01 -6.43 1.50
C THR A 80 16.11 -7.53 0.96
N LYS A 81 14.81 -7.47 1.27
CA LYS A 81 13.79 -8.40 0.78
C LYS A 81 12.66 -7.60 0.14
N ALA A 82 12.22 -8.02 -1.04
CA ALA A 82 11.11 -7.38 -1.73
C ALA A 82 9.85 -7.32 -0.84
N GLY A 83 9.22 -6.15 -0.76
CA GLY A 83 8.02 -5.93 0.06
C GLY A 83 8.25 -5.80 1.57
N SER A 84 9.49 -5.86 2.05
CA SER A 84 9.82 -5.75 3.48
C SER A 84 10.48 -4.43 3.84
N ALA A 85 10.00 -3.81 4.93
CA ALA A 85 10.69 -2.70 5.58
C ALA A 85 11.89 -3.13 6.45
N THR A 86 12.37 -4.34 6.27
CA THR A 86 13.49 -4.97 6.97
C THR A 86 13.18 -5.17 8.46
N VAL A 87 13.77 -4.39 9.37
CA VAL A 87 13.64 -4.61 10.82
C VAL A 87 13.28 -3.31 11.56
N PRO A 88 12.69 -3.41 12.75
CA PRO A 88 12.46 -2.25 13.60
C PRO A 88 13.79 -1.53 13.91
N LYS A 89 13.75 -0.20 13.87
CA LYS A 89 14.88 0.65 14.24
C LYS A 89 15.11 0.62 15.75
N PRO A 90 16.35 0.89 16.22
CA PRO A 90 16.63 1.04 17.63
C PRO A 90 15.67 1.99 18.32
N GLY A 91 15.11 1.57 19.45
CA GLY A 91 14.09 2.29 20.21
C GLY A 91 12.65 1.89 19.91
N TYR A 92 12.37 1.19 18.81
CA TYR A 92 11.06 0.64 18.51
C TYR A 92 10.98 -0.86 18.79
N GLN A 93 9.90 -1.29 19.44
CA GLN A 93 9.53 -2.68 19.60
C GLN A 93 8.21 -2.91 18.84
N VAL A 94 8.30 -3.50 17.66
CA VAL A 94 7.15 -3.78 16.79
C VAL A 94 6.65 -5.19 17.07
N HIS A 95 5.35 -5.33 17.27
CA HIS A 95 4.65 -6.58 17.48
C HIS A 95 3.50 -6.70 16.50
N ILE A 96 3.18 -7.92 16.12
CA ILE A 96 1.98 -8.26 15.37
C ILE A 96 0.97 -8.85 16.35
N LEU A 97 -0.22 -8.26 16.40
CA LEU A 97 -1.24 -8.64 17.37
C LEU A 97 -2.50 -9.17 16.68
N TYR A 98 -3.08 -10.21 17.25
CA TYR A 98 -4.44 -10.61 16.93
C TYR A 98 -5.46 -9.56 17.42
N VAL A 99 -6.72 -9.73 17.03
CA VAL A 99 -7.81 -8.82 17.42
C VAL A 99 -8.03 -8.80 18.94
N ASP A 100 -7.75 -9.90 19.64
CA ASP A 100 -7.84 -10.01 21.09
C ASP A 100 -6.64 -9.42 21.86
N GLY A 101 -5.61 -8.94 21.12
CA GLY A 101 -4.39 -8.35 21.65
C GLY A 101 -3.29 -9.35 22.00
N SER A 102 -3.48 -10.64 21.77
CA SER A 102 -2.40 -11.63 21.86
C SER A 102 -1.42 -11.49 20.70
N GLN A 103 -0.16 -11.89 20.89
CA GLN A 103 0.87 -11.78 19.87
C GLN A 103 0.74 -12.92 18.85
N CYS A 104 0.84 -12.58 17.55
CA CYS A 104 0.88 -13.53 16.45
C CYS A 104 2.23 -14.27 16.41
N GLU A 105 2.20 -15.50 15.90
CA GLU A 105 3.41 -16.25 15.56
C GLU A 105 4.05 -15.71 14.26
N ALA A 106 5.26 -16.20 13.94
CA ALA A 106 5.96 -15.82 12.73
C ALA A 106 5.12 -16.19 11.48
N ASN A 107 5.13 -15.31 10.46
CA ASN A 107 4.36 -15.39 9.22
C ASN A 107 2.83 -15.24 9.38
N GLU A 108 2.31 -15.04 10.58
CA GLU A 108 0.89 -14.79 10.79
C GLU A 108 0.57 -13.31 10.68
N GLN A 109 -0.50 -13.00 9.95
CA GLN A 109 -0.95 -11.62 9.73
C GLN A 109 -1.79 -11.12 10.90
N GLY A 110 -1.53 -9.88 11.30
CA GLY A 110 -2.27 -9.20 12.35
C GLY A 110 -2.13 -7.70 12.28
N VAL A 111 -2.48 -7.05 13.37
CA VAL A 111 -2.35 -5.60 13.55
C VAL A 111 -0.92 -5.28 13.94
N VAL A 112 -0.29 -4.37 13.20
CA VAL A 112 1.05 -3.88 13.53
C VAL A 112 0.96 -2.86 14.65
N ALA A 113 1.51 -3.18 15.79
CA ALA A 113 1.49 -2.34 16.99
C ALA A 113 2.91 -2.08 17.50
N VAL A 114 3.14 -0.91 18.06
CA VAL A 114 4.44 -0.55 18.65
C VAL A 114 4.31 -0.49 20.17
N LYS A 115 5.14 -1.26 20.87
CA LYS A 115 5.12 -1.28 22.32
C LYS A 115 5.52 0.09 22.90
N LEU A 116 4.77 0.55 23.89
CA LEU A 116 5.10 1.76 24.62
C LEU A 116 6.29 1.50 25.59
N GLN A 117 7.21 2.45 25.78
CA GLN A 117 7.17 3.86 25.38
C GLN A 117 7.77 4.03 23.98
N LEU A 118 7.16 4.95 23.22
CA LEU A 118 7.70 5.36 21.91
C LEU A 118 8.97 6.20 22.09
N PRO A 119 9.86 6.25 21.08
CA PRO A 119 11.00 7.18 21.05
C PRO A 119 10.57 8.65 21.16
N PRO A 120 11.44 9.53 21.68
CA PRO A 120 11.10 10.95 21.95
C PRO A 120 10.67 11.78 20.73
N GLY A 121 11.03 11.34 19.50
CA GLY A 121 10.62 12.02 18.26
C GLY A 121 9.18 11.76 17.82
N CYS A 122 8.46 10.86 18.50
CA CYS A 122 7.10 10.52 18.15
C CYS A 122 6.08 11.56 18.68
N LEU A 123 4.90 11.55 18.06
CA LEU A 123 3.76 12.37 18.44
C LEU A 123 3.39 12.15 19.92
N THR A 124 3.28 13.22 20.67
CA THR A 124 2.89 13.19 22.09
C THR A 124 1.41 13.49 22.30
N THR A 125 0.77 14.20 21.38
CA THR A 125 -0.65 14.55 21.41
C THR A 125 -1.12 15.09 20.07
N ILE A 126 -2.44 15.30 19.91
CA ILE A 126 -3.04 16.05 18.81
C ILE A 126 -3.36 17.47 19.33
N TRP A 127 -2.99 18.51 18.59
CA TRP A 127 -3.24 19.88 18.93
C TRP A 127 -4.73 20.12 19.23
N GLY A 128 -5.02 20.65 20.40
CA GLY A 128 -6.39 20.95 20.85
C GLY A 128 -7.30 19.73 21.10
N ASN A 129 -6.80 18.48 20.97
CA ASN A 129 -7.62 17.29 21.14
C ASN A 129 -6.83 16.06 21.64
N ALA A 130 -6.33 16.16 22.88
CA ALA A 130 -5.56 15.07 23.51
C ALA A 130 -6.38 13.77 23.68
N GLU A 131 -7.70 13.90 23.87
CA GLU A 131 -8.57 12.71 24.01
C GLU A 131 -8.65 11.92 22.70
N ARG A 132 -8.77 12.60 21.57
CA ARG A 132 -8.71 11.95 20.25
C ARG A 132 -7.39 11.20 20.04
N PHE A 133 -6.27 11.77 20.51
CA PHE A 133 -4.97 11.07 20.44
C PHE A 133 -5.01 9.75 21.20
N LYS A 134 -5.51 9.76 22.44
CA LYS A 134 -5.61 8.54 23.26
C LYS A 134 -6.53 7.51 22.61
N GLN A 135 -7.72 7.94 22.16
CA GLN A 135 -8.71 7.07 21.54
C GLN A 135 -8.19 6.44 20.24
N SER A 136 -7.52 7.21 19.39
CA SER A 136 -7.08 6.74 18.07
C SER A 136 -5.86 5.82 18.13
N TYR A 137 -4.95 6.04 19.08
CA TYR A 137 -3.65 5.38 19.06
C TYR A 137 -3.33 4.52 20.28
N LEU A 138 -3.97 4.74 21.45
CA LEU A 138 -3.54 4.13 22.71
C LEU A 138 -4.61 3.30 23.42
N SER A 139 -5.86 3.34 22.98
CA SER A 139 -6.99 2.74 23.71
C SER A 139 -7.25 1.28 23.34
N GLN A 140 -6.97 0.88 22.10
CA GLN A 140 -7.39 -0.43 21.58
C GLN A 140 -6.56 -1.58 22.18
N TYR A 141 -5.25 -1.41 22.28
CA TYR A 141 -4.34 -2.41 22.85
C TYR A 141 -3.54 -1.81 24.00
N LYS A 142 -3.80 -2.27 25.22
CA LYS A 142 -3.15 -1.75 26.42
C LYS A 142 -1.64 -1.92 26.34
N GLY A 143 -0.88 -0.82 26.46
CA GLY A 143 0.59 -0.84 26.42
C GLY A 143 1.17 -0.76 25.00
N TYR A 144 0.34 -0.53 23.99
CA TYR A 144 0.78 -0.39 22.60
C TYR A 144 0.25 0.90 21.96
N TYR A 145 1.01 1.41 21.02
CA TYR A 145 0.60 2.38 20.03
C TYR A 145 0.06 1.64 18.81
N LEU A 146 -1.15 1.98 18.39
CA LEU A 146 -1.80 1.43 17.21
C LEU A 146 -1.34 2.16 15.96
N SER A 147 -0.63 1.49 15.06
CA SER A 147 -0.21 2.09 13.80
C SER A 147 -1.36 2.25 12.80
N GLY A 148 -2.39 1.43 12.92
CA GLY A 148 -3.47 1.32 11.94
C GLY A 148 -3.05 0.57 10.67
N ASP A 149 -1.88 -0.06 10.67
CA ASP A 149 -1.40 -0.92 9.61
C ASP A 149 -1.54 -2.40 9.98
N GLY A 150 -1.77 -3.25 8.98
CA GLY A 150 -1.70 -4.69 9.09
C GLY A 150 -0.40 -5.21 8.47
N GLY A 151 0.10 -6.34 9.00
CA GLY A 151 1.33 -6.93 8.52
C GLY A 151 1.70 -8.21 9.23
N TYR A 152 2.89 -8.70 8.98
CA TYR A 152 3.46 -9.85 9.65
C TYR A 152 4.98 -9.70 9.81
N ILE A 153 5.56 -10.48 10.73
CA ILE A 153 7.01 -10.65 10.86
C ILE A 153 7.32 -12.09 10.47
N ASN A 154 8.28 -12.28 9.56
CA ASN A 154 8.66 -13.63 9.16
C ASN A 154 9.64 -14.28 10.18
N GLU A 155 10.01 -15.53 9.92
CA GLU A 155 10.93 -16.30 10.78
C GLU A 155 12.32 -15.66 10.92
N ASP A 156 12.76 -14.88 9.94
CA ASP A 156 14.03 -14.14 10.00
C ASP A 156 13.91 -12.79 10.72
N GLY A 157 12.73 -12.44 11.25
CA GLY A 157 12.46 -11.18 11.94
C GLY A 157 12.21 -9.98 11.03
N TYR A 158 11.98 -10.21 9.73
CA TYR A 158 11.68 -9.15 8.76
C TYR A 158 10.22 -8.76 8.81
N LEU A 159 9.96 -7.45 8.87
CA LEU A 159 8.62 -6.86 8.92
C LEU A 159 8.08 -6.62 7.50
N PHE A 160 6.89 -7.11 7.24
CA PHE A 160 6.13 -6.89 6.01
C PHE A 160 4.84 -6.14 6.33
N ILE A 161 4.68 -4.96 5.76
CA ILE A 161 3.45 -4.15 5.87
C ILE A 161 2.54 -4.50 4.70
N MET A 162 1.33 -4.98 5.02
CA MET A 162 0.35 -5.42 4.02
C MET A 162 -0.67 -4.34 3.65
N GLY A 163 -0.70 -3.24 4.38
CA GLY A 163 -1.59 -2.09 4.14
C GLY A 163 -2.31 -1.65 5.41
N ARG A 164 -3.27 -0.75 5.25
CA ARG A 164 -4.09 -0.25 6.37
C ARG A 164 -5.07 -1.32 6.83
N ILE A 165 -5.28 -1.41 8.15
CA ILE A 165 -6.33 -2.30 8.71
C ILE A 165 -7.73 -1.84 8.31
N ASP A 166 -7.90 -0.54 8.02
CA ASP A 166 -9.16 0.05 7.56
C ASP A 166 -9.47 -0.32 6.10
N ASP A 167 -8.45 -0.73 5.34
CA ASP A 167 -8.56 -1.15 3.93
C ASP A 167 -8.73 -2.67 3.79
N VAL A 168 -8.79 -3.44 4.89
CA VAL A 168 -9.09 -4.87 4.88
C VAL A 168 -10.54 -5.09 4.42
N ILE A 169 -10.73 -5.98 3.45
CA ILE A 169 -12.05 -6.32 2.91
C ILE A 169 -12.60 -7.54 3.64
N ASN A 170 -13.82 -7.42 4.20
CA ASN A 170 -14.50 -8.52 4.86
C ASN A 170 -15.49 -9.18 3.92
N VAL A 171 -15.08 -10.26 3.24
CA VAL A 171 -15.94 -11.03 2.34
C VAL A 171 -16.49 -12.24 3.08
N ALA A 172 -17.78 -12.23 3.39
CA ALA A 172 -18.46 -13.34 4.08
C ALA A 172 -17.70 -13.86 5.32
N GLY A 173 -17.13 -12.96 6.12
CA GLY A 173 -16.37 -13.27 7.33
C GLY A 173 -14.87 -13.52 7.11
N HIS A 174 -14.40 -13.58 5.88
CA HIS A 174 -12.98 -13.69 5.56
C HIS A 174 -12.34 -12.31 5.38
N ARG A 175 -11.18 -12.12 5.97
CA ARG A 175 -10.41 -10.87 5.89
C ARG A 175 -9.41 -10.98 4.75
N LEU A 176 -9.57 -10.14 3.73
CA LEU A 176 -8.67 -10.05 2.57
C LEU A 176 -7.86 -8.77 2.63
N SER A 177 -6.56 -8.89 2.41
CA SER A 177 -5.66 -7.74 2.30
C SER A 177 -5.81 -7.09 0.93
N THR A 178 -6.15 -5.79 0.90
CA THR A 178 -6.13 -5.00 -0.34
C THR A 178 -4.73 -4.97 -0.95
N GLY A 179 -3.69 -4.87 -0.11
CA GLY A 179 -2.30 -4.85 -0.55
C GLY A 179 -1.86 -6.14 -1.25
N GLU A 180 -2.26 -7.30 -0.73
CA GLU A 180 -1.98 -8.59 -1.37
C GLU A 180 -2.69 -8.70 -2.75
N MET A 181 -3.94 -8.26 -2.81
CA MET A 181 -4.67 -8.23 -4.09
C MET A 181 -4.04 -7.23 -5.07
N GLU A 182 -3.66 -6.03 -4.63
CA GLU A 182 -2.98 -5.04 -5.46
C GLU A 182 -1.65 -5.56 -6.00
N GLU A 183 -0.92 -6.35 -5.22
CA GLU A 183 0.34 -6.97 -5.66
C GLU A 183 0.13 -7.89 -6.86
N VAL A 184 -0.89 -8.76 -6.79
CA VAL A 184 -1.26 -9.65 -7.90
C VAL A 184 -1.74 -8.86 -9.12
N VAL A 185 -2.55 -7.81 -8.91
CA VAL A 185 -3.03 -6.93 -10.00
C VAL A 185 -1.87 -6.17 -10.64
N ALA A 186 -0.97 -5.60 -9.85
CA ALA A 186 0.18 -4.82 -10.34
C ALA A 186 1.21 -5.67 -11.08
N ALA A 187 1.29 -6.98 -10.79
CA ALA A 187 2.15 -7.92 -11.51
C ALA A 187 1.68 -8.20 -12.94
N HIS A 188 0.44 -7.84 -13.30
CA HIS A 188 -0.07 -8.04 -14.66
C HIS A 188 0.70 -7.18 -15.67
N PRO A 189 1.15 -7.73 -16.83
CA PRO A 189 2.02 -7.01 -17.78
C PRO A 189 1.44 -5.70 -18.31
N SER A 190 0.11 -5.63 -18.47
CA SER A 190 -0.57 -4.44 -19.00
C SER A 190 -0.89 -3.37 -17.94
N VAL A 191 -0.69 -3.66 -16.64
CA VAL A 191 -1.03 -2.74 -15.56
C VAL A 191 0.13 -1.80 -15.26
N ALA A 192 -0.17 -0.50 -15.21
CA ALA A 192 0.75 0.55 -14.76
C ALA A 192 0.53 0.91 -13.29
N GLU A 193 -0.75 1.06 -12.90
CA GLU A 193 -1.16 1.38 -11.54
C GLU A 193 -2.49 0.69 -11.24
N CYS A 194 -2.75 0.42 -9.98
CA CYS A 194 -4.02 -0.12 -9.54
C CYS A 194 -4.39 0.36 -8.14
N ALA A 195 -5.68 0.25 -7.83
CA ALA A 195 -6.21 0.38 -6.48
C ALA A 195 -7.24 -0.72 -6.25
N VAL A 196 -7.11 -1.46 -5.15
CA VAL A 196 -8.12 -2.41 -4.68
C VAL A 196 -8.73 -1.86 -3.39
N PHE A 197 -10.04 -1.91 -3.30
CA PHE A 197 -10.79 -1.41 -2.15
C PHE A 197 -12.09 -2.21 -1.96
N ALA A 198 -12.66 -2.10 -0.76
CA ALA A 198 -13.94 -2.72 -0.44
C ALA A 198 -15.10 -1.92 -1.05
N SER A 199 -16.12 -2.60 -1.55
CA SER A 199 -17.45 -2.05 -1.81
C SER A 199 -18.51 -2.84 -1.05
N LYS A 200 -19.63 -2.19 -0.75
CA LYS A 200 -20.77 -2.82 -0.04
C LYS A 200 -21.42 -3.89 -0.90
N ASP A 201 -21.74 -5.01 -0.28
CA ASP A 201 -22.48 -6.11 -0.89
C ASP A 201 -23.56 -6.61 0.09
N ASN A 202 -24.78 -6.75 -0.41
CA ASN A 202 -25.94 -7.12 0.43
C ASN A 202 -25.86 -8.54 0.98
N LEU A 203 -25.15 -9.45 0.32
CA LEU A 203 -25.05 -10.86 0.72
C LEU A 203 -23.76 -11.14 1.49
N LYS A 204 -22.64 -10.62 1.00
CA LYS A 204 -21.29 -10.91 1.53
C LYS A 204 -20.79 -9.86 2.52
N GLY A 205 -21.54 -8.78 2.75
CA GLY A 205 -21.15 -7.61 3.52
C GLY A 205 -20.25 -6.68 2.71
N GLN A 206 -19.13 -7.18 2.22
CA GLN A 206 -18.21 -6.46 1.32
C GLN A 206 -17.72 -7.37 0.21
N VAL A 207 -17.36 -6.75 -0.92
CA VAL A 207 -16.66 -7.39 -2.04
C VAL A 207 -15.51 -6.51 -2.51
N PRO A 208 -14.42 -7.10 -3.01
CA PRO A 208 -13.33 -6.35 -3.59
C PRO A 208 -13.71 -5.76 -4.96
N VAL A 209 -13.29 -4.52 -5.18
CA VAL A 209 -13.34 -3.81 -6.46
C VAL A 209 -11.94 -3.35 -6.79
N ALA A 210 -11.53 -3.48 -8.05
CA ALA A 210 -10.28 -2.92 -8.55
C ALA A 210 -10.53 -1.85 -9.59
N MET A 211 -9.76 -0.77 -9.51
CA MET A 211 -9.57 0.18 -10.60
C MET A 211 -8.13 0.11 -11.09
N VAL A 212 -7.96 0.03 -12.39
CA VAL A 212 -6.68 -0.28 -13.04
C VAL A 212 -6.36 0.79 -14.08
N VAL A 213 -5.14 1.29 -14.07
CA VAL A 213 -4.58 2.12 -15.14
C VAL A 213 -3.64 1.26 -15.98
N THR A 214 -3.87 1.23 -17.28
CA THR A 214 -3.03 0.47 -18.20
C THR A 214 -1.74 1.21 -18.57
N LYS A 215 -0.73 0.45 -18.99
CA LYS A 215 0.47 1.02 -19.58
C LYS A 215 0.16 1.70 -20.90
N GLU A 216 0.93 2.72 -21.23
CA GLU A 216 0.82 3.40 -22.53
C GLU A 216 1.08 2.43 -23.69
N GLY A 217 0.30 2.54 -24.74
CA GLY A 217 0.39 1.63 -25.89
C GLY A 217 -0.15 0.22 -25.66
N CYS A 218 -0.88 -0.04 -24.57
CA CYS A 218 -1.53 -1.31 -24.34
C CYS A 218 -2.56 -1.61 -25.44
N ALA A 219 -2.38 -2.71 -26.17
CA ALA A 219 -3.26 -3.11 -27.26
C ALA A 219 -4.42 -4.03 -26.83
N LYS A 220 -4.39 -4.52 -25.59
CA LYS A 220 -5.44 -5.42 -25.06
C LYS A 220 -6.72 -4.66 -24.75
N GLN A 221 -7.85 -5.32 -24.92
CA GLN A 221 -9.14 -4.80 -24.52
C GLN A 221 -9.32 -4.87 -22.99
N ASP A 222 -10.09 -3.96 -22.43
CA ASP A 222 -10.31 -3.84 -20.97
C ASP A 222 -10.88 -5.13 -20.35
N ASN A 223 -11.78 -5.82 -21.05
CA ASN A 223 -12.36 -7.08 -20.64
C ASN A 223 -11.32 -8.24 -20.61
N GLU A 224 -10.40 -8.27 -21.56
CA GLU A 224 -9.31 -9.27 -21.57
C GLU A 224 -8.39 -9.09 -20.37
N ILE A 225 -8.01 -7.82 -20.08
CA ILE A 225 -7.19 -7.47 -18.91
C ILE A 225 -7.92 -7.86 -17.62
N ALA A 226 -9.22 -7.56 -17.52
CA ALA A 226 -10.02 -7.90 -16.36
C ALA A 226 -10.12 -9.42 -16.14
N ASP A 227 -10.27 -10.22 -17.21
CA ASP A 227 -10.36 -11.68 -17.11
C ASP A 227 -9.03 -12.30 -16.71
N GLU A 228 -7.90 -11.82 -17.25
CA GLU A 228 -6.56 -12.26 -16.88
C GLU A 228 -6.23 -11.95 -15.40
N ILE A 229 -6.57 -10.73 -14.95
CA ILE A 229 -6.40 -10.34 -13.55
C ILE A 229 -7.27 -11.23 -12.64
N ARG A 230 -8.53 -11.48 -13.00
CA ARG A 230 -9.45 -12.35 -12.25
C ARG A 230 -8.89 -13.75 -12.10
N ALA A 231 -8.34 -14.31 -13.19
CA ALA A 231 -7.70 -15.61 -13.18
C ALA A 231 -6.48 -15.63 -12.24
N SER A 232 -5.64 -14.60 -12.29
CA SER A 232 -4.44 -14.47 -11.45
C SER A 232 -4.80 -14.38 -9.95
N ILE A 233 -5.77 -13.53 -9.58
CA ILE A 233 -6.28 -13.41 -8.21
C ILE A 233 -6.80 -14.76 -7.70
N ARG A 234 -7.59 -15.47 -8.53
CA ARG A 234 -8.12 -16.78 -8.16
C ARG A 234 -7.02 -17.82 -7.96
N ALA A 235 -5.98 -17.80 -8.78
CA ALA A 235 -4.87 -18.76 -8.71
C ALA A 235 -3.96 -18.52 -7.51
N GLN A 236 -3.68 -17.24 -7.17
CA GLN A 236 -2.68 -16.89 -6.18
C GLN A 236 -3.25 -16.67 -4.77
N ILE A 237 -4.45 -16.09 -4.67
CA ILE A 237 -5.10 -15.79 -3.37
C ILE A 237 -6.24 -16.78 -3.09
N GLY A 238 -6.90 -17.26 -4.13
CA GLY A 238 -7.99 -18.23 -4.00
C GLY A 238 -9.37 -17.66 -4.34
N ALA A 239 -10.35 -18.57 -4.41
CA ALA A 239 -11.71 -18.25 -4.87
C ALA A 239 -12.46 -17.27 -3.95
N ILE A 240 -12.07 -17.16 -2.69
CA ILE A 240 -12.69 -16.24 -1.73
C ILE A 240 -12.41 -14.77 -2.07
N ALA A 241 -11.28 -14.49 -2.70
CA ALA A 241 -10.87 -13.15 -3.10
C ALA A 241 -11.69 -12.56 -4.26
N CYS A 242 -12.59 -13.32 -4.84
CA CYS A 242 -13.68 -13.02 -5.77
C CYS A 242 -13.71 -11.57 -6.33
N LEU A 243 -12.62 -11.15 -6.98
CA LEU A 243 -12.50 -9.82 -7.61
C LEU A 243 -13.32 -9.80 -8.90
N GLN A 244 -14.63 -9.61 -8.78
CA GLN A 244 -15.55 -9.63 -9.93
C GLN A 244 -15.54 -8.30 -10.68
N THR A 245 -15.44 -7.20 -9.96
CA THR A 245 -15.50 -5.86 -10.53
C THR A 245 -14.09 -5.32 -10.72
N ILE A 246 -13.69 -5.20 -11.98
CA ILE A 246 -12.42 -4.61 -12.40
C ILE A 246 -12.75 -3.59 -13.48
N GLN A 247 -12.41 -2.33 -13.24
CA GLN A 247 -12.62 -1.26 -14.19
C GLN A 247 -11.29 -0.65 -14.61
N VAL A 248 -11.07 -0.53 -15.91
CA VAL A 248 -9.96 0.25 -16.46
C VAL A 248 -10.34 1.73 -16.44
N VAL A 249 -9.44 2.55 -15.91
CA VAL A 249 -9.59 4.00 -15.81
C VAL A 249 -8.33 4.70 -16.35
N GLU A 250 -8.47 5.95 -16.76
CA GLU A 250 -7.32 6.70 -17.30
C GLU A 250 -6.30 7.05 -16.22
N ARG A 251 -6.77 7.40 -15.01
CA ARG A 251 -5.94 7.78 -13.86
C ARG A 251 -6.66 7.55 -12.54
N LEU A 252 -5.89 7.42 -11.46
CA LEU A 252 -6.41 7.26 -10.10
C LEU A 252 -6.30 8.57 -9.31
N PRO A 253 -7.25 8.88 -8.40
CA PRO A 253 -7.19 10.07 -7.56
C PRO A 253 -6.07 9.93 -6.52
N LYS A 254 -5.20 10.93 -6.45
CA LYS A 254 -4.03 10.93 -5.58
C LYS A 254 -3.93 12.21 -4.76
N THR A 255 -3.25 12.12 -3.64
CA THR A 255 -2.77 13.32 -2.93
C THR A 255 -1.57 13.90 -3.69
N ARG A 256 -1.19 15.16 -3.38
CA ARG A 256 0.03 15.80 -3.91
C ARG A 256 1.32 15.03 -3.59
N SER A 257 1.30 14.15 -2.60
CA SER A 257 2.41 13.24 -2.28
C SER A 257 2.35 11.90 -3.02
N GLY A 258 1.38 11.72 -3.95
CA GLY A 258 1.22 10.53 -4.77
C GLY A 258 0.39 9.40 -4.16
N LYS A 259 -0.12 9.56 -2.94
CA LYS A 259 -0.91 8.51 -2.26
C LYS A 259 -2.31 8.41 -2.85
N ILE A 260 -2.70 7.20 -3.27
CA ILE A 260 -4.03 6.91 -3.83
C ILE A 260 -5.13 7.08 -2.77
N LEU A 261 -6.21 7.76 -3.15
CA LEU A 261 -7.36 8.08 -2.30
C LEU A 261 -8.43 6.99 -2.35
N ARG A 262 -8.11 5.77 -1.85
CA ARG A 262 -9.01 4.60 -1.86
C ARG A 262 -10.36 4.86 -1.19
N LYS A 263 -10.38 5.66 -0.12
CA LYS A 263 -11.65 6.05 0.56
C LYS A 263 -12.59 6.77 -0.40
N ASN A 264 -12.08 7.66 -1.24
CA ASN A 264 -12.90 8.39 -2.22
C ASN A 264 -13.40 7.47 -3.33
N LEU A 265 -12.60 6.51 -3.80
CA LEU A 265 -13.01 5.49 -4.75
C LEU A 265 -14.12 4.61 -4.19
N ARG A 266 -14.01 4.18 -2.92
CA ARG A 266 -15.06 3.44 -2.24
C ARG A 266 -16.35 4.24 -2.14
N GLN A 267 -16.29 5.50 -1.68
CA GLN A 267 -17.45 6.38 -1.59
C GLN A 267 -18.16 6.53 -2.95
N LEU A 268 -17.38 6.66 -4.03
CA LEU A 268 -17.89 6.78 -5.38
C LEU A 268 -18.67 5.52 -5.80
N VAL A 269 -18.06 4.34 -5.62
CA VAL A 269 -18.63 3.05 -6.01
C VAL A 269 -19.88 2.71 -5.18
N ASP A 270 -19.86 3.03 -3.89
CA ASP A 270 -20.97 2.80 -2.97
C ASP A 270 -22.10 3.86 -3.09
N GLY A 271 -21.97 4.85 -3.98
CA GLY A 271 -22.93 5.94 -4.17
C GLY A 271 -23.05 6.87 -2.96
N GLU A 272 -22.01 6.94 -2.13
CA GLU A 272 -21.95 7.83 -0.97
C GLU A 272 -21.52 9.25 -1.37
N GLN A 273 -21.79 10.21 -0.48
CA GLN A 273 -21.28 11.57 -0.68
C GLN A 273 -19.76 11.61 -0.58
N ILE A 274 -19.11 12.00 -1.67
CA ILE A 274 -17.65 12.03 -1.74
C ILE A 274 -17.14 13.26 -0.98
N GLN A 275 -16.27 13.03 0.01
CA GLN A 275 -15.57 14.08 0.73
C GLN A 275 -14.17 14.25 0.13
N VAL A 276 -14.04 15.17 -0.83
CA VAL A 276 -12.76 15.45 -1.48
C VAL A 276 -11.79 16.11 -0.48
N PRO A 277 -10.64 15.50 -0.17
CA PRO A 277 -9.69 16.08 0.77
C PRO A 277 -8.96 17.27 0.13
N SER A 278 -8.62 18.29 0.93
CA SER A 278 -7.83 19.44 0.46
C SER A 278 -6.43 19.10 -0.03
N THR A 279 -5.96 17.89 0.25
CA THR A 279 -4.65 17.36 -0.15
C THR A 279 -4.67 16.70 -1.54
N ILE A 280 -5.83 16.57 -2.19
CA ILE A 280 -5.91 15.98 -3.53
C ILE A 280 -5.09 16.80 -4.52
N GLU A 281 -4.40 16.13 -5.43
CA GLU A 281 -3.61 16.76 -6.47
C GLU A 281 -4.50 17.42 -7.53
N ASP A 282 -5.47 16.67 -8.05
CA ASP A 282 -6.43 17.12 -9.06
C ASP A 282 -7.84 16.61 -8.74
N PRO A 283 -8.76 17.49 -8.29
CA PRO A 283 -10.13 17.10 -7.98
C PRO A 283 -10.95 16.59 -9.17
N SER A 284 -10.61 16.99 -10.41
CA SER A 284 -11.37 16.59 -11.61
C SER A 284 -11.33 15.09 -11.87
N VAL A 285 -10.30 14.39 -11.38
CA VAL A 285 -10.18 12.93 -11.47
C VAL A 285 -11.37 12.20 -10.85
N ILE A 286 -11.94 12.74 -9.78
CA ILE A 286 -13.12 12.13 -9.13
C ILE A 286 -14.34 12.20 -10.09
N GLU A 287 -14.54 13.32 -10.76
CA GLU A 287 -15.65 13.50 -11.71
C GLU A 287 -15.49 12.60 -12.95
N GLU A 288 -14.25 12.47 -13.45
CA GLU A 288 -13.92 11.59 -14.57
C GLU A 288 -14.23 10.13 -14.25
N ILE A 289 -13.76 9.64 -13.10
CA ILE A 289 -14.01 8.26 -12.66
C ILE A 289 -15.50 8.05 -12.41
N GLN A 290 -16.20 9.03 -11.84
CA GLN A 290 -17.65 8.95 -11.62
C GLN A 290 -18.42 8.79 -12.93
N ALA A 291 -18.07 9.53 -13.97
CA ALA A 291 -18.68 9.41 -15.27
C ALA A 291 -18.40 8.02 -15.92
N GLN A 292 -17.16 7.54 -15.81
CA GLN A 292 -16.77 6.22 -16.29
C GLN A 292 -17.49 5.09 -15.53
N TRP A 293 -17.59 5.20 -14.19
CA TRP A 293 -18.29 4.23 -13.34
C TRP A 293 -19.78 4.14 -13.67
N GLN A 294 -20.45 5.26 -13.90
CA GLN A 294 -21.86 5.29 -14.29
C GLN A 294 -22.11 4.61 -15.64
N SER A 295 -21.18 4.66 -16.57
CA SER A 295 -21.28 3.96 -17.86
C SER A 295 -20.96 2.46 -17.74
N PHE A 296 -20.05 2.08 -16.85
CA PHE A 296 -19.66 0.69 -16.59
C PHE A 296 -20.72 -0.10 -15.83
N SER A 297 -21.47 0.54 -14.93
CA SER A 297 -22.48 -0.11 -14.06
C SER A 297 -23.89 -0.17 -14.68
N ARG A 298 -24.05 0.31 -15.90
CA ARG A 298 -25.28 0.15 -16.72
C ARG A 298 -25.22 -1.11 -17.55
#